data_2f5447864c51cffddede4045591c55a9
#
_entry.id   2f5447864c51cffddede4045591c55a9
#
_cell.length_a   1.000
_cell.length_b   1.000
_cell.length_c   1.000
_cell.angle_alpha   90.00
_cell.angle_beta   90.00
_cell.angle_gamma   90.00
#
_symmetry.space_group_name_H-M   'P 1'
#
loop_
_entity.id
_entity.type
_entity.pdbx_description
1 polymer ?
#
loop_
_entity_poly.entity_id
_entity_poly.type
_entity_poly.pdbx_seq_one_letter_code
_entity_poly.pdbx_strand_id
1 'polypeptide(L)'
;MGGRYRWLIIVGAVVALQWVAAPAAAQWIVSPEGQQRQFDRVRLSATYWKGGLEGRIDLGDIEGLPVILDVRDMLGITASEGGYIFEANLGAGRRHRFLFLYGDRKHSGFNVVDIDVTVGGAPIHAEVPIASNIDLRQARFSYNFLFVARPEVEIGLIGGVGWFETIASVDTSLGAATGELRTPYPSFGGNLLINPAGRLRLYAEICGFPEVNVEEFSGWLADFQVRGEFFIIDNLGVLAGYRWYQMDFRLEESDPAFDLKWNGFFFGAQARF
;
A
#
# COMPACT_ATOMS: atom_id res chain seq x y z
N MET A 1 -0.62 -11.44 -23.81
CA MET A 1 -0.67 -10.14 -24.55
C MET A 1 -1.52 -9.08 -23.84
N GLY A 2 -1.44 -8.89 -22.52
CA GLY A 2 -2.32 -7.99 -21.74
C GLY A 2 -1.62 -6.89 -20.92
N GLY A 3 -0.28 -6.83 -20.91
CA GLY A 3 0.46 -5.95 -19.99
C GLY A 3 0.64 -4.49 -20.39
N ARG A 4 0.49 -4.15 -21.68
CA ARG A 4 0.83 -2.80 -22.18
C ARG A 4 -0.18 -1.69 -21.88
N TYR A 5 -1.42 -2.02 -21.51
CA TYR A 5 -2.47 -1.01 -21.28
C TYR A 5 -2.64 -0.59 -19.82
N ARG A 6 -2.04 -1.29 -18.86
CA ARG A 6 -2.17 -0.97 -17.42
C ARG A 6 -1.53 0.36 -17.02
N TRP A 7 -0.42 0.74 -17.66
CA TRP A 7 0.29 1.99 -17.38
C TRP A 7 -0.41 3.24 -17.92
N LEU A 8 -1.15 3.11 -19.03
CA LEU A 8 -1.90 4.24 -19.61
C LEU A 8 -3.07 4.69 -18.72
N ILE A 9 -3.64 3.80 -17.92
CA ILE A 9 -4.72 4.13 -16.97
C ILE A 9 -4.17 4.95 -15.79
N ILE A 10 -2.98 4.64 -15.30
CA ILE A 10 -2.35 5.36 -14.18
C ILE A 10 -1.95 6.77 -14.60
N VAL A 11 -1.38 6.94 -15.78
CA VAL A 11 -1.02 8.25 -16.33
C VAL A 11 -2.27 9.07 -16.63
N GLY A 12 -3.34 8.45 -17.11
CA GLY A 12 -4.64 9.10 -17.35
C GLY A 12 -5.30 9.63 -16.08
N ALA A 13 -5.19 8.93 -14.95
CA ALA A 13 -5.74 9.38 -13.67
C ALA A 13 -5.03 10.62 -13.11
N VAL A 14 -3.73 10.72 -13.31
CA VAL A 14 -2.93 11.90 -12.89
C VAL A 14 -3.29 13.14 -13.73
N VAL A 15 -3.59 12.96 -15.01
CA VAL A 15 -3.98 14.06 -15.90
C VAL A 15 -5.43 14.50 -15.65
N ALA A 16 -6.33 13.60 -15.28
CA ALA A 16 -7.73 13.94 -15.00
C ALA A 16 -7.90 14.77 -13.72
N LEU A 17 -6.98 14.69 -12.76
CA LEU A 17 -7.00 15.53 -11.55
C LEU A 17 -6.74 17.04 -11.86
N GLN A 18 -6.22 17.38 -13.03
CA GLN A 18 -5.98 18.77 -13.41
C GLN A 18 -7.26 19.57 -13.74
N TRP A 19 -8.40 18.90 -13.96
CA TRP A 19 -9.64 19.53 -14.45
C TRP A 19 -10.75 19.70 -13.40
N VAL A 20 -10.58 19.23 -12.16
CA VAL A 20 -11.62 19.30 -11.12
C VAL A 20 -11.44 20.47 -10.13
N ALA A 21 -10.45 21.30 -10.28
CA ALA A 21 -10.30 22.51 -9.47
C ALA A 21 -11.29 23.58 -9.93
N ALA A 22 -12.58 23.40 -9.65
CA ALA A 22 -13.58 24.44 -9.86
C ALA A 22 -13.34 25.61 -8.89
N PRO A 23 -13.29 26.86 -9.37
CA PRO A 23 -12.98 28.05 -8.53
C PRO A 23 -14.08 28.40 -7.52
N ALA A 24 -15.21 27.71 -7.51
CA ALA A 24 -16.37 28.05 -6.68
C ALA A 24 -16.24 27.64 -5.20
N ALA A 25 -15.42 26.66 -4.85
CA ALA A 25 -15.26 26.22 -3.45
C ALA A 25 -14.23 27.08 -2.67
N ALA A 26 -13.41 27.86 -3.36
CA ALA A 26 -12.33 28.62 -2.72
C ALA A 26 -12.80 29.84 -1.91
N GLN A 27 -14.02 30.30 -2.08
CA GLN A 27 -14.53 31.50 -1.40
C GLN A 27 -14.94 31.29 0.06
N TRP A 28 -15.10 30.06 0.52
CA TRP A 28 -15.56 29.76 1.89
C TRP A 28 -14.44 29.50 2.91
N ILE A 29 -13.20 29.37 2.45
CA ILE A 29 -12.05 29.09 3.32
C ILE A 29 -11.08 30.27 3.24
N VAL A 30 -11.48 31.40 3.78
CA VAL A 30 -10.61 32.59 3.88
C VAL A 30 -9.55 32.32 4.94
N SER A 31 -8.29 32.23 4.54
CA SER A 31 -7.18 32.31 5.49
C SER A 31 -7.15 33.69 6.12
N PRO A 32 -6.95 33.83 7.45
CA PRO A 32 -6.66 35.11 8.06
C PRO A 32 -5.46 35.73 7.33
N GLU A 33 -5.62 36.94 6.84
CA GLU A 33 -4.54 37.71 6.21
C GLU A 33 -3.36 37.77 7.18
N GLY A 34 -2.20 37.27 6.79
CA GLY A 34 -0.94 37.52 7.51
C GLY A 34 -0.14 36.27 7.90
N GLN A 35 -0.67 35.04 7.83
CA GLN A 35 0.17 33.86 8.09
C GLN A 35 1.02 33.54 6.85
N GLN A 36 2.32 33.85 6.91
CA GLN A 36 3.30 33.32 5.95
C GLN A 36 3.19 31.80 6.00
N ARG A 37 2.76 31.17 4.90
CA ARG A 37 2.75 29.72 4.75
C ARG A 37 4.17 29.19 4.88
N GLN A 38 4.48 28.64 6.04
CA GLN A 38 5.79 28.12 6.35
C GLN A 38 5.89 26.68 5.86
N PHE A 39 7.05 26.30 5.30
CA PHE A 39 7.31 24.90 4.99
C PHE A 39 7.42 24.10 6.28
N ASP A 40 6.69 23.00 6.38
CA ASP A 40 6.80 22.12 7.54
C ASP A 40 8.20 21.50 7.57
N ARG A 41 8.85 21.59 8.72
CA ARG A 41 10.14 20.91 8.95
C ARG A 41 9.94 19.47 9.37
N VAL A 42 8.89 19.22 10.13
CA VAL A 42 8.52 17.90 10.61
C VAL A 42 7.03 17.71 10.39
N ARG A 43 6.65 16.58 9.82
CA ARG A 43 5.26 16.16 9.74
C ARG A 43 5.18 14.70 10.16
N LEU A 44 4.29 14.41 11.08
CA LEU A 44 4.02 13.08 11.60
C LEU A 44 2.57 12.74 11.34
N SER A 45 2.27 11.54 10.91
CA SER A 45 0.90 11.06 10.79
C SER A 45 0.76 9.63 11.30
N ALA A 46 -0.42 9.36 11.85
CA ALA A 46 -0.85 8.02 12.23
C ALA A 46 -2.23 7.79 11.62
N THR A 47 -2.37 6.74 10.85
CA THR A 47 -3.60 6.41 10.14
C THR A 47 -4.02 4.98 10.38
N TYR A 48 -5.32 4.76 10.37
CA TYR A 48 -5.93 3.45 10.28
C TYR A 48 -6.40 3.24 8.85
N TRP A 49 -5.90 2.19 8.23
CA TRP A 49 -6.27 1.82 6.87
C TRP A 49 -7.22 0.62 6.91
N LYS A 50 -8.41 0.81 6.34
CA LYS A 50 -9.42 -0.24 6.16
C LYS A 50 -9.52 -0.56 4.69
N GLY A 51 -9.13 -1.76 4.31
CA GLY A 51 -9.11 -2.16 2.90
C GLY A 51 -9.23 -3.66 2.71
N GLY A 52 -9.55 -4.06 1.49
CA GLY A 52 -9.59 -5.45 1.06
C GLY A 52 -8.20 -5.98 0.71
N LEU A 53 -7.96 -7.23 1.07
CA LEU A 53 -6.83 -8.02 0.60
C LEU A 53 -7.35 -9.00 -0.45
N GLU A 54 -6.74 -9.01 -1.62
CA GLU A 54 -7.04 -9.89 -2.73
C GLU A 54 -5.72 -10.44 -3.28
N GLY A 55 -5.77 -11.60 -3.92
CA GLY A 55 -4.62 -12.16 -4.63
C GLY A 55 -4.39 -13.63 -4.37
N ARG A 56 -3.17 -14.07 -4.65
CA ARG A 56 -2.77 -15.47 -4.53
C ARG A 56 -1.43 -15.58 -3.80
N ILE A 57 -1.32 -16.64 -3.03
CA ILE A 57 -0.10 -17.06 -2.35
C ILE A 57 0.24 -18.44 -2.86
N ASP A 58 1.40 -18.58 -3.45
CA ASP A 58 1.99 -19.86 -3.83
C ASP A 58 2.97 -20.25 -2.72
N LEU A 59 2.69 -21.33 -2.02
CA LEU A 59 3.55 -21.84 -0.95
C LEU A 59 4.60 -22.84 -1.45
N GLY A 60 4.71 -23.00 -2.77
CA GLY A 60 5.57 -24.00 -3.39
C GLY A 60 5.00 -25.41 -3.33
N ASP A 61 5.85 -26.39 -3.56
CA ASP A 61 5.47 -27.79 -3.55
C ASP A 61 5.51 -28.35 -2.14
N ILE A 62 4.36 -28.81 -1.65
CA ILE A 62 4.25 -29.58 -0.42
C ILE A 62 4.03 -31.04 -0.80
N GLU A 63 4.99 -31.89 -0.49
CA GLU A 63 4.98 -33.33 -0.84
C GLU A 63 4.76 -33.63 -2.34
N GLY A 64 5.25 -32.73 -3.24
CA GLY A 64 5.14 -32.88 -4.69
C GLY A 64 3.81 -32.38 -5.28
N LEU A 65 3.00 -31.66 -4.49
CA LEU A 65 1.78 -30.98 -4.95
C LEU A 65 1.95 -29.47 -4.83
N PRO A 66 1.76 -28.70 -5.93
CA PRO A 66 1.82 -27.25 -5.87
C PRO A 66 0.63 -26.72 -5.06
N VAL A 67 0.93 -25.90 -4.05
CA VAL A 67 -0.10 -25.30 -3.17
C VAL A 67 -0.26 -23.83 -3.51
N ILE A 68 -1.23 -23.51 -4.36
CA ILE A 68 -1.61 -22.17 -4.72
C ILE A 68 -2.93 -21.83 -4.02
N LEU A 69 -2.91 -20.84 -3.14
CA LEU A 69 -4.04 -20.43 -2.33
C LEU A 69 -4.57 -19.07 -2.78
N ASP A 70 -5.85 -19.02 -3.15
CA ASP A 70 -6.56 -17.75 -3.34
C ASP A 70 -6.92 -17.17 -1.96
N VAL A 71 -6.54 -15.92 -1.74
CA VAL A 71 -6.68 -15.25 -0.44
C VAL A 71 -8.15 -15.10 -0.03
N ARG A 72 -9.03 -14.86 -0.98
CA ARG A 72 -10.44 -14.61 -0.72
C ARG A 72 -11.26 -15.90 -0.74
N ASP A 73 -11.11 -16.65 -1.82
CA ASP A 73 -12.01 -17.78 -2.09
C ASP A 73 -11.60 -19.03 -1.31
N MET A 74 -10.30 -19.25 -1.08
CA MET A 74 -9.80 -20.42 -0.35
C MET A 74 -9.49 -20.09 1.12
N LEU A 75 -8.84 -18.96 1.40
CA LEU A 75 -8.45 -18.61 2.77
C LEU A 75 -9.57 -17.95 3.56
N GLY A 76 -10.67 -17.56 2.91
CA GLY A 76 -11.82 -16.93 3.57
C GLY A 76 -11.49 -15.57 4.19
N ILE A 77 -10.40 -14.93 3.75
CA ILE A 77 -10.01 -13.60 4.23
C ILE A 77 -10.96 -12.58 3.62
N THR A 78 -11.87 -12.10 4.44
CA THR A 78 -12.85 -11.09 4.01
C THR A 78 -12.24 -9.69 4.05
N ALA A 79 -12.68 -8.85 3.11
CA ALA A 79 -12.13 -7.55 2.77
C ALA A 79 -12.18 -6.46 3.86
N SER A 80 -12.44 -6.75 5.13
CA SER A 80 -12.77 -5.72 6.12
C SER A 80 -11.74 -5.50 7.23
N GLU A 81 -10.67 -6.24 7.25
CA GLU A 81 -9.64 -6.03 8.26
C GLU A 81 -8.74 -4.84 7.90
N GLY A 82 -8.20 -4.19 8.89
CA GLY A 82 -7.42 -2.99 8.73
C GLY A 82 -6.08 -3.06 9.44
N GLY A 83 -5.28 -2.03 9.25
CA GLY A 83 -4.00 -1.90 9.91
C GLY A 83 -3.62 -0.45 10.16
N TYR A 84 -2.51 -0.27 10.82
CA TYR A 84 -1.99 1.05 11.14
C TYR A 84 -0.82 1.40 10.22
N ILE A 85 -0.77 2.68 9.83
CA ILE A 85 0.34 3.24 9.08
C ILE A 85 0.82 4.49 9.82
N PHE A 86 2.12 4.53 10.07
CA PHE A 86 2.82 5.69 10.62
C PHE A 86 3.71 6.29 9.54
N GLU A 87 3.63 7.60 9.37
CA GLU A 87 4.50 8.32 8.45
C GLU A 87 5.20 9.46 9.18
N ALA A 88 6.49 9.64 8.88
CA ALA A 88 7.26 10.79 9.27
C ALA A 88 7.88 11.45 8.04
N ASN A 89 7.80 12.77 7.96
CA ASN A 89 8.40 13.55 6.89
C ASN A 89 9.25 14.65 7.54
N LEU A 90 10.56 14.63 7.26
CA LEU A 90 11.55 15.53 7.81
C LEU A 90 12.10 16.42 6.70
N GLY A 91 11.87 17.72 6.81
CA GLY A 91 12.35 18.72 5.86
C GLY A 91 13.78 19.16 6.18
N ALA A 92 14.70 19.05 5.23
CA ALA A 92 16.03 19.62 5.25
C ALA A 92 16.11 20.78 4.26
N GLY A 93 15.71 21.97 4.71
CA GLY A 93 15.55 23.14 3.84
C GLY A 93 14.27 23.08 3.00
N ARG A 94 14.26 23.82 1.87
CA ARG A 94 13.04 24.01 1.07
C ARG A 94 12.74 22.86 0.10
N ARG A 95 13.77 22.15 -0.34
CA ARG A 95 13.65 21.16 -1.45
C ARG A 95 13.94 19.72 -1.06
N HIS A 96 14.41 19.47 0.15
CA HIS A 96 14.86 18.16 0.57
C HIS A 96 13.95 17.63 1.66
N ARG A 97 13.44 16.41 1.50
CA ARG A 97 12.57 15.73 2.45
C ARG A 97 13.07 14.30 2.66
N PHE A 98 13.07 13.86 3.89
CA PHE A 98 13.25 12.46 4.24
C PHE A 98 11.92 11.90 4.70
N LEU A 99 11.50 10.82 4.07
CA LEU A 99 10.21 10.18 4.30
C LEU A 99 10.47 8.84 4.96
N PHE A 100 9.77 8.58 6.04
CA PHE A 100 9.72 7.27 6.69
C PHE A 100 8.28 6.82 6.76
N LEU A 101 8.02 5.56 6.40
CA LEU A 101 6.72 4.92 6.49
C LEU A 101 6.90 3.57 7.19
N TYR A 102 6.00 3.27 8.11
CA TYR A 102 5.85 1.95 8.72
C TYR A 102 4.38 1.56 8.72
N GLY A 103 4.08 0.35 8.26
CA GLY A 103 2.74 -0.22 8.27
C GLY A 103 2.74 -1.63 8.85
N ASP A 104 1.74 -1.93 9.66
CA ASP A 104 1.49 -3.26 10.22
C ASP A 104 0.01 -3.59 10.02
N ARG A 105 -0.25 -4.74 9.41
CA ARG A 105 -1.60 -5.21 9.05
C ARG A 105 -1.70 -6.69 9.29
N LYS A 106 -2.84 -7.10 9.83
CA LYS A 106 -3.16 -8.51 10.08
C LYS A 106 -4.49 -8.83 9.45
N HIS A 107 -4.54 -9.95 8.79
CA HIS A 107 -5.75 -10.48 8.19
C HIS A 107 -5.93 -11.91 8.67
N SER A 108 -7.16 -12.24 9.07
CA SER A 108 -7.54 -13.59 9.45
C SER A 108 -8.73 -14.04 8.65
N GLY A 109 -8.81 -15.33 8.39
CA GLY A 109 -9.89 -15.92 7.63
C GLY A 109 -10.24 -17.32 8.15
N PHE A 110 -11.49 -17.70 7.88
CA PHE A 110 -11.96 -19.07 8.08
C PHE A 110 -12.83 -19.45 6.91
N ASN A 111 -12.54 -20.62 6.32
CA ASN A 111 -13.33 -21.16 5.24
C ASN A 111 -13.44 -22.69 5.35
N VAL A 112 -14.37 -23.27 4.63
CA VAL A 112 -14.48 -24.73 4.43
C VAL A 112 -14.31 -24.97 2.94
N VAL A 113 -13.27 -25.72 2.57
CA VAL A 113 -12.94 -26.00 1.18
C VAL A 113 -13.28 -27.46 0.86
N ASP A 114 -14.00 -27.65 -0.23
CA ASP A 114 -14.29 -28.97 -0.78
C ASP A 114 -13.07 -29.49 -1.53
N ILE A 115 -12.52 -30.60 -1.08
CA ILE A 115 -11.37 -31.25 -1.70
C ILE A 115 -11.82 -32.58 -2.29
N ASP A 116 -11.58 -32.78 -3.58
CA ASP A 116 -11.75 -34.07 -4.26
C ASP A 116 -10.43 -34.81 -4.26
N VAL A 117 -10.33 -35.87 -3.48
CA VAL A 117 -9.15 -36.73 -3.42
C VAL A 117 -9.49 -38.10 -3.97
N THR A 118 -8.64 -38.62 -4.83
CA THR A 118 -8.80 -40.00 -5.33
C THR A 118 -7.93 -40.94 -4.54
N VAL A 119 -8.54 -41.83 -3.77
CA VAL A 119 -7.82 -42.86 -3.01
C VAL A 119 -8.18 -44.24 -3.55
N GLY A 120 -7.19 -44.97 -4.02
CA GLY A 120 -7.39 -46.32 -4.58
C GLY A 120 -8.32 -46.34 -5.81
N GLY A 121 -8.42 -45.26 -6.58
CA GLY A 121 -9.30 -45.12 -7.74
C GLY A 121 -10.73 -44.69 -7.44
N ALA A 122 -11.09 -44.50 -6.16
CA ALA A 122 -12.39 -43.95 -5.76
C ALA A 122 -12.30 -42.48 -5.42
N PRO A 123 -13.16 -41.58 -5.96
CA PRO A 123 -13.20 -40.18 -5.58
C PRO A 123 -13.77 -40.07 -4.15
N ILE A 124 -13.09 -39.32 -3.31
CA ILE A 124 -13.51 -38.94 -1.96
C ILE A 124 -13.71 -37.42 -1.94
N HIS A 125 -14.92 -37.00 -1.64
CA HIS A 125 -15.22 -35.58 -1.37
C HIS A 125 -15.03 -35.37 0.13
N ALA A 126 -14.20 -34.41 0.49
CA ALA A 126 -13.94 -34.04 1.88
C ALA A 126 -14.08 -32.52 2.05
N GLU A 127 -14.91 -32.11 3.00
CA GLU A 127 -14.97 -30.72 3.49
C GLU A 127 -13.86 -30.50 4.52
N VAL A 128 -12.88 -29.67 4.21
CA VAL A 128 -11.75 -29.37 5.09
C VAL A 128 -11.87 -27.93 5.61
N PRO A 129 -12.06 -27.74 6.93
CA PRO A 129 -12.02 -26.42 7.52
C PRO A 129 -10.59 -25.87 7.50
N ILE A 130 -10.46 -24.63 7.03
CA ILE A 130 -9.19 -23.90 6.90
C ILE A 130 -9.29 -22.64 7.75
N ALA A 131 -8.38 -22.51 8.73
CA ALA A 131 -8.12 -21.25 9.42
C ALA A 131 -6.83 -20.62 8.87
N SER A 132 -6.89 -19.36 8.50
CA SER A 132 -5.78 -18.67 7.86
C SER A 132 -5.45 -17.35 8.54
N ASN A 133 -4.16 -17.00 8.55
CA ASN A 133 -3.68 -15.71 9.02
C ASN A 133 -2.62 -15.18 8.05
N ILE A 134 -2.69 -13.90 7.73
CA ILE A 134 -1.69 -13.19 6.93
C ILE A 134 -1.27 -11.94 7.70
N ASP A 135 -0.02 -11.92 8.14
CA ASP A 135 0.63 -10.77 8.76
C ASP A 135 1.49 -10.06 7.71
N LEU A 136 1.30 -8.75 7.60
CA LEU A 136 1.96 -7.91 6.60
C LEU A 136 2.60 -6.72 7.27
N ARG A 137 3.90 -6.60 7.14
CA ARG A 137 4.68 -5.48 7.65
C ARG A 137 5.44 -4.81 6.53
N GLN A 138 5.43 -3.51 6.54
CA GLN A 138 6.12 -2.69 5.56
C GLN A 138 6.86 -1.57 6.26
N ALA A 139 8.13 -1.37 5.90
CA ALA A 139 8.87 -0.18 6.25
C ALA A 139 9.45 0.43 4.96
N ARG A 140 9.45 1.77 4.85
CA ARG A 140 10.06 2.47 3.70
C ARG A 140 10.79 3.70 4.21
N PHE A 141 12.03 3.85 3.79
CA PHE A 141 12.82 5.06 3.94
C PHE A 141 13.11 5.64 2.57
N SER A 142 12.77 6.91 2.36
CA SER A 142 12.92 7.56 1.06
C SER A 142 13.43 8.99 1.21
N TYR A 143 14.16 9.41 0.20
CA TYR A 143 14.51 10.79 -0.03
C TYR A 143 13.60 11.36 -1.13
N ASN A 144 13.06 12.55 -0.89
CA ASN A 144 12.21 13.27 -1.83
C ASN A 144 12.87 14.61 -2.18
N PHE A 145 13.15 14.81 -3.44
CA PHE A 145 13.64 16.07 -3.99
C PHE A 145 12.50 16.86 -4.62
N LEU A 146 12.17 18.02 -4.05
CA LEU A 146 11.14 18.91 -4.56
C LEU A 146 11.72 19.78 -5.66
N PHE A 147 11.40 19.50 -6.93
CA PHE A 147 11.77 20.36 -8.03
C PHE A 147 10.84 21.58 -8.16
N VAL A 148 9.58 21.47 -7.68
CA VAL A 148 8.70 22.59 -7.37
C VAL A 148 8.50 22.63 -5.86
N ALA A 149 8.93 23.75 -5.24
CA ALA A 149 8.83 23.96 -3.80
C ALA A 149 8.24 25.37 -3.56
N ARG A 150 6.92 25.48 -3.74
CA ARG A 150 6.14 26.69 -3.48
C ARG A 150 5.17 26.43 -2.32
N PRO A 151 4.79 27.44 -1.54
CA PRO A 151 3.84 27.27 -0.44
C PRO A 151 2.48 26.68 -0.88
N GLU A 152 2.07 26.96 -2.11
CA GLU A 152 0.81 26.49 -2.69
C GLU A 152 0.92 25.10 -3.30
N VAL A 153 2.12 24.74 -3.82
CA VAL A 153 2.33 23.51 -4.59
C VAL A 153 3.74 22.98 -4.34
N GLU A 154 3.84 21.73 -3.97
CA GLU A 154 5.10 20.97 -3.94
C GLU A 154 4.98 19.81 -4.93
N ILE A 155 6.00 19.64 -5.79
CA ILE A 155 6.12 18.49 -6.69
C ILE A 155 7.52 17.91 -6.52
N GLY A 156 7.60 16.62 -6.27
CA GLY A 156 8.87 15.98 -5.97
C GLY A 156 9.05 14.63 -6.63
N LEU A 157 10.33 14.24 -6.70
CA LEU A 157 10.76 12.91 -7.09
C LEU A 157 11.23 12.16 -5.84
N ILE A 158 10.79 10.94 -5.69
CA ILE A 158 11.05 10.08 -4.54
C ILE A 158 11.99 8.96 -4.98
N GLY A 159 13.02 8.71 -4.18
CA GLY A 159 13.90 7.55 -4.32
C GLY A 159 14.26 7.00 -2.96
N GLY A 160 14.26 5.68 -2.79
CA GLY A 160 14.51 5.08 -1.51
C GLY A 160 14.57 3.57 -1.51
N VAL A 161 14.51 3.01 -0.32
CA VAL A 161 14.46 1.58 -0.09
C VAL A 161 13.30 1.25 0.83
N GLY A 162 12.67 0.13 0.56
CA GLY A 162 11.64 -0.45 1.41
C GLY A 162 12.06 -1.82 1.90
N TRP A 163 11.37 -2.27 2.92
CA TRP A 163 11.40 -3.61 3.47
C TRP A 163 9.97 -4.12 3.59
N PHE A 164 9.75 -5.30 3.10
CA PHE A 164 8.47 -5.97 3.16
C PHE A 164 8.62 -7.32 3.85
N GLU A 165 7.69 -7.64 4.73
CA GLU A 165 7.58 -8.92 5.42
C GLU A 165 6.14 -9.40 5.33
N THR A 166 5.95 -10.60 4.82
CA THR A 166 4.67 -11.30 4.79
C THR A 166 4.85 -12.66 5.45
N ILE A 167 3.98 -12.97 6.40
CA ILE A 167 3.88 -14.28 7.00
C ILE A 167 2.45 -14.75 6.77
N ALA A 168 2.31 -15.82 5.99
CA ALA A 168 1.03 -16.47 5.75
C ALA A 168 1.03 -17.84 6.44
N SER A 169 0.04 -18.11 7.28
CA SER A 169 -0.16 -19.38 7.94
C SER A 169 -1.54 -19.93 7.66
N VAL A 170 -1.60 -21.23 7.44
CA VAL A 170 -2.82 -21.98 7.16
C VAL A 170 -2.84 -23.19 8.06
N ASP A 171 -3.90 -23.30 8.85
CA ASP A 171 -4.15 -24.44 9.74
C ASP A 171 -5.38 -25.23 9.25
N THR A 172 -5.20 -26.52 9.09
CA THR A 172 -6.28 -27.45 8.69
C THR A 172 -6.31 -28.66 9.61
N SER A 173 -7.38 -29.45 9.53
CA SER A 173 -7.45 -30.75 10.24
C SER A 173 -6.42 -31.78 9.75
N LEU A 174 -5.80 -31.52 8.58
CA LEU A 174 -4.80 -32.42 7.97
C LEU A 174 -3.35 -31.98 8.28
N GLY A 175 -3.15 -30.74 8.75
CA GLY A 175 -1.84 -30.17 9.06
C GLY A 175 -1.81 -28.66 8.96
N ALA A 176 -0.64 -28.09 9.27
CA ALA A 176 -0.39 -26.65 9.19
C ALA A 176 0.72 -26.35 8.18
N ALA A 177 0.57 -25.27 7.44
CA ALA A 177 1.59 -24.74 6.53
C ALA A 177 1.86 -23.27 6.83
N THR A 178 3.11 -22.83 6.69
CA THR A 178 3.50 -21.42 6.86
C THR A 178 4.46 -21.04 5.77
N GLY A 179 4.13 -19.95 5.08
CA GLY A 179 5.01 -19.28 4.12
C GLY A 179 5.47 -17.94 4.66
N GLU A 180 6.73 -17.62 4.47
CA GLU A 180 7.32 -16.35 4.88
C GLU A 180 8.09 -15.74 3.72
N LEU A 181 7.84 -14.44 3.46
CA LEU A 181 8.60 -13.63 2.52
C LEU A 181 9.16 -12.42 3.26
N ARG A 182 10.48 -12.27 3.21
CA ARG A 182 11.17 -11.07 3.69
C ARG A 182 12.08 -10.53 2.60
N THR A 183 11.79 -9.36 2.10
CA THR A 183 12.58 -8.81 1.01
C THR A 183 12.75 -7.29 1.12
N PRO A 184 13.98 -6.78 0.93
CA PRO A 184 14.20 -5.38 0.64
C PRO A 184 13.80 -5.12 -0.82
N TYR A 185 13.32 -3.91 -1.09
CA TYR A 185 13.00 -3.47 -2.46
C TYR A 185 13.41 -2.02 -2.69
N PRO A 186 13.82 -1.66 -3.92
CA PRO A 186 14.01 -0.27 -4.30
C PRO A 186 12.64 0.41 -4.42
N SER A 187 12.57 1.71 -4.14
CA SER A 187 11.34 2.49 -4.26
C SER A 187 11.62 3.78 -4.99
N PHE A 188 10.95 3.98 -6.11
CA PHE A 188 11.02 5.19 -6.92
C PHE A 188 9.63 5.73 -7.17
N GLY A 189 9.51 7.05 -7.29
CA GLY A 189 8.20 7.61 -7.53
C GLY A 189 8.18 9.13 -7.53
N GLY A 190 7.00 9.67 -7.25
CA GLY A 190 6.79 11.10 -7.18
C GLY A 190 5.60 11.45 -6.31
N ASN A 191 5.56 12.70 -5.90
CA ASN A 191 4.47 13.24 -5.12
C ASN A 191 4.03 14.62 -5.60
N LEU A 192 2.79 14.93 -5.30
CA LEU A 192 2.15 16.22 -5.49
C LEU A 192 1.48 16.62 -4.18
N LEU A 193 1.76 17.81 -3.70
CA LEU A 193 1.03 18.42 -2.60
C LEU A 193 0.50 19.79 -3.05
N ILE A 194 -0.78 20.03 -2.85
CA ILE A 194 -1.46 21.28 -3.17
C ILE A 194 -2.07 21.83 -1.88
N ASN A 195 -1.84 23.11 -1.62
CA ASN A 195 -2.41 23.86 -0.51
C ASN A 195 -3.42 24.89 -1.06
N PRO A 196 -4.66 24.49 -1.38
CA PRO A 196 -5.66 25.43 -1.94
C PRO A 196 -6.12 26.48 -0.93
N ALA A 197 -6.04 26.16 0.35
CA ALA A 197 -6.38 27.05 1.45
C ALA A 197 -5.48 26.76 2.66
N GLY A 198 -5.31 27.73 3.57
CA GLY A 198 -4.34 27.60 4.68
C GLY A 198 -4.52 26.40 5.59
N ARG A 199 -5.76 25.87 5.67
CA ARG A 199 -6.10 24.70 6.51
C ARG A 199 -6.36 23.43 5.71
N LEU A 200 -6.43 23.49 4.39
CA LEU A 200 -6.71 22.34 3.53
C LEU A 200 -5.48 22.03 2.69
N ARG A 201 -5.11 20.75 2.65
CA ARG A 201 -4.09 20.21 1.75
C ARG A 201 -4.62 19.00 1.01
N LEU A 202 -4.18 18.84 -0.21
CA LEU A 202 -4.40 17.67 -1.03
C LEU A 202 -3.03 17.06 -1.34
N TYR A 203 -2.89 15.80 -1.09
CA TYR A 203 -1.65 15.05 -1.32
C TYR A 203 -1.90 13.84 -2.20
N ALA A 204 -1.03 13.63 -3.16
CA ALA A 204 -0.98 12.42 -3.96
C ALA A 204 0.46 11.91 -4.05
N GLU A 205 0.64 10.61 -4.00
CA GLU A 205 1.93 9.94 -4.12
C GLU A 205 1.77 8.66 -4.93
N ILE A 206 2.76 8.40 -5.76
CA ILE A 206 2.95 7.13 -6.43
C ILE A 206 4.39 6.68 -6.21
N CYS A 207 4.57 5.49 -5.69
CA CYS A 207 5.88 4.86 -5.48
C CYS A 207 5.85 3.40 -5.91
N GLY A 208 7.02 2.85 -6.19
CA GLY A 208 7.16 1.45 -6.54
C GLY A 208 8.43 1.20 -7.34
N PHE A 209 8.49 0.05 -7.98
CA PHE A 209 9.51 -0.28 -8.97
C PHE A 209 8.88 -1.12 -10.09
N PRO A 210 9.41 -0.98 -11.32
CA PRO A 210 8.92 -1.76 -12.45
C PRO A 210 9.30 -3.23 -12.30
N GLU A 211 8.74 -4.06 -13.14
CA GLU A 211 9.09 -5.48 -13.19
C GLU A 211 10.61 -5.66 -13.43
N VAL A 212 11.22 -6.36 -12.48
CA VAL A 212 12.64 -6.71 -12.49
C VAL A 212 12.73 -8.22 -12.44
N ASN A 213 13.54 -8.79 -13.32
CA ASN A 213 13.85 -10.22 -13.37
C ASN A 213 15.36 -10.36 -13.25
N VAL A 214 15.83 -10.82 -12.11
CA VAL A 214 17.22 -11.22 -11.84
C VAL A 214 17.23 -12.68 -11.45
N GLU A 215 18.34 -13.36 -11.56
CA GLU A 215 18.45 -14.83 -11.44
C GLU A 215 17.69 -15.43 -10.24
N GLU A 216 17.66 -14.77 -9.10
CA GLU A 216 17.06 -15.26 -7.85
C GLU A 216 15.81 -14.47 -7.42
N PHE A 217 15.41 -13.46 -8.18
CA PHE A 217 14.30 -12.58 -7.81
C PHE A 217 13.58 -12.06 -9.03
N SER A 218 12.28 -12.20 -9.04
CA SER A 218 11.42 -11.48 -9.98
C SER A 218 10.28 -10.79 -9.25
N GLY A 219 9.92 -9.58 -9.68
CA GLY A 219 8.78 -8.91 -9.09
C GLY A 219 8.64 -7.45 -9.47
N TRP A 220 7.52 -6.89 -9.06
CA TRP A 220 7.20 -5.48 -9.19
C TRP A 220 6.31 -5.02 -8.02
N LEU A 221 6.30 -3.72 -7.79
CA LEU A 221 5.48 -3.10 -6.77
C LEU A 221 4.95 -1.76 -7.26
N ALA A 222 3.68 -1.50 -6.96
CA ALA A 222 3.08 -0.18 -7.14
C ALA A 222 2.26 0.20 -5.90
N ASP A 223 2.50 1.39 -5.39
CA ASP A 223 1.86 2.00 -4.23
C ASP A 223 1.36 3.39 -4.62
N PHE A 224 0.08 3.58 -4.63
CA PHE A 224 -0.57 4.85 -4.94
C PHE A 224 -1.45 5.29 -3.79
N GLN A 225 -1.33 6.55 -3.38
CA GLN A 225 -2.22 7.14 -2.40
C GLN A 225 -2.67 8.55 -2.78
N VAL A 226 -3.90 8.88 -2.42
CA VAL A 226 -4.43 10.23 -2.45
C VAL A 226 -5.10 10.52 -1.12
N ARG A 227 -4.87 11.74 -0.57
CA ARG A 227 -5.47 12.15 0.69
C ARG A 227 -5.77 13.63 0.75
N GLY A 228 -6.84 13.94 1.49
CA GLY A 228 -7.14 15.27 1.98
C GLY A 228 -6.69 15.42 3.42
N GLU A 229 -6.10 16.54 3.76
CA GLU A 229 -5.63 16.89 5.09
C GLU A 229 -6.30 18.20 5.53
N PHE A 230 -6.95 18.21 6.70
CA PHE A 230 -7.59 19.39 7.25
C PHE A 230 -7.01 19.72 8.62
N PHE A 231 -6.44 20.91 8.77
CA PHE A 231 -5.83 21.41 10.01
C PHE A 231 -6.87 22.08 10.88
N ILE A 232 -7.17 21.48 12.04
CA ILE A 232 -8.09 22.00 13.05
C ILE A 232 -7.45 23.23 13.71
N ILE A 233 -6.17 23.09 14.07
CA ILE A 233 -5.28 24.17 14.51
C ILE A 233 -4.02 24.14 13.67
N ASP A 234 -3.15 25.11 13.82
CA ASP A 234 -1.98 25.26 12.94
C ASP A 234 -1.09 24.01 12.89
N ASN A 235 -0.98 23.29 13.99
CA ASN A 235 -0.06 22.16 14.14
C ASN A 235 -0.73 20.80 14.16
N LEU A 236 -2.07 20.72 14.31
CA LEU A 236 -2.78 19.44 14.37
C LEU A 236 -3.92 19.41 13.36
N GLY A 237 -4.06 18.29 12.69
CA GLY A 237 -5.08 18.06 11.70
C GLY A 237 -5.54 16.62 11.65
N VAL A 238 -6.58 16.41 10.87
CA VAL A 238 -7.10 15.11 10.49
C VAL A 238 -6.84 14.88 9.02
N LEU A 239 -6.75 13.64 8.63
CA LEU A 239 -6.60 13.26 7.24
C LEU A 239 -7.46 12.06 6.88
N ALA A 240 -7.87 12.00 5.63
CA ALA A 240 -8.56 10.86 5.07
C ALA A 240 -8.17 10.69 3.60
N GLY A 241 -8.15 9.47 3.12
CA GLY A 241 -7.74 9.20 1.76
C GLY A 241 -8.03 7.79 1.31
N TYR A 242 -7.52 7.49 0.14
CA TYR A 242 -7.58 6.19 -0.48
C TYR A 242 -6.17 5.75 -0.88
N ARG A 243 -5.84 4.49 -0.61
CA ARG A 243 -4.57 3.88 -1.02
C ARG A 243 -4.83 2.60 -1.78
N TRP A 244 -4.08 2.43 -2.84
CA TRP A 244 -4.01 1.23 -3.64
C TRP A 244 -2.56 0.74 -3.64
N TYR A 245 -2.38 -0.51 -3.29
CA TYR A 245 -1.08 -1.15 -3.20
C TYR A 245 -1.16 -2.50 -3.89
N GLN A 246 -0.22 -2.79 -4.76
CA GLN A 246 -0.13 -4.08 -5.42
C GLN A 246 1.32 -4.49 -5.55
N MET A 247 1.57 -5.76 -5.32
CA MET A 247 2.88 -6.37 -5.48
C MET A 247 2.76 -7.76 -6.08
N ASP A 248 3.78 -8.15 -6.82
CA ASP A 248 4.01 -9.51 -7.30
C ASP A 248 5.49 -9.81 -7.06
N PHE A 249 5.77 -10.74 -6.15
CA PHE A 249 7.12 -11.14 -5.79
C PHE A 249 7.28 -12.64 -5.92
N ARG A 250 8.38 -13.07 -6.53
CA ARG A 250 8.84 -14.46 -6.61
C ARG A 250 10.32 -14.47 -6.28
N LEU A 251 10.69 -15.34 -5.34
CA LEU A 251 12.07 -15.68 -5.03
C LEU A 251 12.28 -17.04 -5.67
N GLU A 252 13.21 -17.35 -6.46
CA GLU A 252 13.47 -18.62 -7.15
C GLU A 252 12.24 -19.47 -7.61
N GLU A 253 12.40 -20.46 -8.46
CA GLU A 253 11.27 -21.27 -8.97
C GLU A 253 10.55 -22.15 -7.91
N SER A 254 11.17 -22.41 -6.76
CA SER A 254 10.66 -23.27 -5.69
C SER A 254 10.21 -22.52 -4.44
N ASP A 255 10.43 -21.21 -4.37
CA ASP A 255 10.09 -20.40 -3.20
C ASP A 255 8.67 -19.81 -3.28
N PRO A 256 8.10 -19.45 -2.14
CA PRO A 256 6.78 -18.83 -2.09
C PRO A 256 6.69 -17.59 -3.00
N ALA A 257 5.61 -17.53 -3.80
CA ALA A 257 5.29 -16.37 -4.60
C ALA A 257 4.05 -15.67 -4.05
N PHE A 258 4.07 -14.33 -4.07
CA PHE A 258 3.00 -13.51 -3.52
C PHE A 258 2.54 -12.49 -4.56
N ASP A 259 1.35 -12.70 -5.12
CA ASP A 259 0.63 -11.70 -5.93
C ASP A 259 -0.49 -11.14 -5.06
N LEU A 260 -0.25 -10.01 -4.42
CA LEU A 260 -1.14 -9.44 -3.43
C LEU A 260 -1.52 -8.01 -3.79
N LYS A 261 -2.79 -7.70 -3.58
CA LYS A 261 -3.35 -6.38 -3.83
C LYS A 261 -4.16 -5.92 -2.62
N TRP A 262 -3.87 -4.70 -2.16
CA TRP A 262 -4.65 -4.01 -1.14
C TRP A 262 -5.18 -2.71 -1.69
N ASN A 263 -6.44 -2.48 -1.43
CA ASN A 263 -7.02 -1.19 -1.72
C ASN A 263 -8.05 -0.82 -0.65
N GLY A 264 -8.12 0.45 -0.30
CA GLY A 264 -9.07 0.87 0.70
C GLY A 264 -8.89 2.30 1.16
N PHE A 265 -9.83 2.70 2.01
CA PHE A 265 -9.84 4.01 2.63
C PHE A 265 -8.99 4.01 3.90
N PHE A 266 -8.35 5.13 4.17
CA PHE A 266 -7.66 5.36 5.42
C PHE A 266 -8.05 6.71 6.00
N PHE A 267 -7.96 6.82 7.32
CA PHE A 267 -8.21 8.05 8.05
C PHE A 267 -7.30 8.11 9.28
N GLY A 268 -7.03 9.30 9.74
CA GLY A 268 -6.14 9.46 10.87
C GLY A 268 -5.91 10.89 11.28
N ALA A 269 -4.86 11.07 12.08
CA ALA A 269 -4.43 12.36 12.58
C ALA A 269 -2.99 12.66 12.12
N GLN A 270 -2.69 13.93 12.07
CA GLN A 270 -1.35 14.42 11.75
C GLN A 270 -0.96 15.63 12.58
N ALA A 271 0.35 15.74 12.80
CA ALA A 271 0.98 16.91 13.41
C ALA A 271 2.03 17.46 12.47
N ARG A 272 2.21 18.79 12.47
CA ARG A 272 3.26 19.48 11.70
C ARG A 272 3.96 20.55 12.54
N PHE A 273 5.25 20.74 12.30
CA PHE A 273 6.11 21.69 13.01
C PHE A 273 7.10 22.38 12.07
#